data_81f1670894aa41a0a40c94bf89e7e918
#
_entry.id   81f1670894aa41a0a40c94bf89e7e918
#
_cell.length_a   1.000
_cell.length_b   1.000
_cell.length_c   1.000
_cell.angle_alpha   90.00
_cell.angle_beta   90.00
_cell.angle_gamma   90.00
#
_symmetry.space_group_name_H-M   'P 1'
#
loop_
_entity.id
_entity.type
_entity.pdbx_description
1 polymer ?
#
loop_
_entity_poly.entity_id
_entity_poly.type
_entity_poly.pdbx_seq_one_letter_code
_entity_poly.pdbx_strand_id
1 'polypeptide(L)'
;PSHRIATRRMLSESSKALVLYVMNATQLGIDDDNSLLSEVAESMKTGGKQSRDRFIFVVNKLDEFKKGEDSVLSALKKAQTILKNHGIENPNIYPVSALTALEIRTLLADPDADEDDVEDAMSRVKKFNKQEEKHFETMAPLTPSVRDQIEQKLAAAKEAKDAKGEALIHCGIPSVEAAIRMYVQKYAKTAKIKNIVDTF
;
A
#
# COMPACT_ATOMS: atom_id res chain seq x y z
N PRO A 1 -1.40 -24.41 6.24
CA PRO A 1 -1.02 -25.04 4.96
C PRO A 1 -2.00 -24.72 3.82
N SER A 2 -3.33 -24.69 4.08
CA SER A 2 -4.37 -24.47 3.04
C SER A 2 -4.31 -23.09 2.38
N HIS A 3 -4.06 -22.02 3.13
CA HIS A 3 -3.98 -20.66 2.60
C HIS A 3 -2.81 -20.47 1.64
N ARG A 4 -1.64 -21.08 1.90
CA ARG A 4 -0.47 -21.00 1.01
C ARG A 4 -0.72 -21.66 -0.34
N ILE A 5 -1.40 -22.82 -0.36
CA ILE A 5 -1.74 -23.52 -1.60
C ILE A 5 -2.73 -22.69 -2.44
N ALA A 6 -3.74 -22.10 -1.80
CA ALA A 6 -4.70 -21.23 -2.50
C ALA A 6 -4.02 -19.99 -3.10
N THR A 7 -3.11 -19.33 -2.36
CA THR A 7 -2.36 -18.16 -2.84
C THR A 7 -1.48 -18.51 -4.05
N ARG A 8 -0.75 -19.63 -4.00
CA ARG A 8 0.07 -20.12 -5.12
C ARG A 8 -0.75 -20.41 -6.35
N ARG A 9 -1.87 -21.08 -6.18
CA ARG A 9 -2.80 -21.38 -7.27
C ARG A 9 -3.34 -20.09 -7.91
N MET A 10 -3.72 -19.09 -7.13
CA MET A 10 -4.16 -17.79 -7.66
C MET A 10 -3.05 -17.04 -8.41
N LEU A 11 -1.81 -17.12 -7.95
CA LEU A 11 -0.67 -16.50 -8.64
C LEU A 11 -0.40 -17.14 -10.00
N SER A 12 -0.53 -18.47 -10.10
CA SER A 12 -0.28 -19.23 -11.34
C SER A 12 -1.46 -19.18 -12.33
N GLU A 13 -2.71 -19.27 -11.84
CA GLU A 13 -3.90 -19.36 -12.69
C GLU A 13 -4.44 -17.99 -13.16
N SER A 14 -4.15 -16.91 -12.43
CA SER A 14 -4.65 -15.57 -12.75
C SER A 14 -3.52 -14.61 -13.13
N SER A 15 -3.11 -14.64 -14.40
CA SER A 15 -2.07 -13.73 -14.92
C SER A 15 -2.47 -12.24 -14.91
N LYS A 16 -3.73 -11.91 -14.63
CA LYS A 16 -4.29 -10.54 -14.67
C LYS A 16 -4.74 -10.02 -13.30
N ALA A 17 -4.76 -10.85 -12.26
CA ALA A 17 -5.17 -10.42 -10.93
C ALA A 17 -4.13 -9.47 -10.32
N LEU A 18 -4.60 -8.36 -9.76
CA LEU A 18 -3.77 -7.50 -8.93
C LEU A 18 -3.39 -8.23 -7.65
N VAL A 19 -2.13 -8.16 -7.26
CA VAL A 19 -1.59 -8.79 -6.06
C VAL A 19 -1.07 -7.71 -5.12
N LEU A 20 -1.62 -7.67 -3.91
CA LEU A 20 -1.05 -6.89 -2.81
C LEU A 20 -0.22 -7.83 -1.93
N TYR A 21 1.08 -7.60 -1.91
CA TYR A 21 2.00 -8.32 -1.02
C TYR A 21 2.27 -7.46 0.21
N VAL A 22 1.74 -7.87 1.37
CA VAL A 22 1.84 -7.08 2.61
C VAL A 22 2.98 -7.59 3.47
N MET A 23 3.94 -6.71 3.76
CA MET A 23 5.09 -6.94 4.64
C MET A 23 4.87 -6.24 5.99
N ASN A 24 5.15 -6.94 7.08
CA ASN A 24 5.14 -6.33 8.41
C ASN A 24 6.49 -5.66 8.67
N ALA A 25 6.50 -4.32 8.82
CA ALA A 25 7.72 -3.55 9.01
C ALA A 25 8.51 -3.97 10.25
N THR A 26 7.83 -4.39 11.32
CA THR A 26 8.46 -4.79 12.59
C THR A 26 9.07 -6.20 12.55
N GLN A 27 8.78 -6.98 11.51
CA GLN A 27 9.21 -8.39 11.37
C GLN A 27 9.94 -8.65 10.04
N LEU A 28 10.44 -7.61 9.39
CA LEU A 28 11.16 -7.75 8.12
C LEU A 28 12.38 -8.68 8.27
N GLY A 29 12.40 -9.74 7.46
CA GLY A 29 13.49 -10.73 7.41
C GLY A 29 13.40 -11.82 8.49
N ILE A 30 12.34 -11.86 9.30
CA ILE A 30 12.12 -12.92 10.31
C ILE A 30 11.12 -13.95 9.78
N ASP A 31 9.98 -13.48 9.24
CA ASP A 31 8.87 -14.32 8.80
C ASP A 31 8.68 -14.32 7.27
N ASP A 32 9.67 -13.88 6.51
CA ASP A 32 9.57 -13.82 5.05
C ASP A 32 9.39 -15.24 4.48
N ASP A 33 8.25 -15.49 3.85
CA ASP A 33 8.03 -16.71 3.07
C ASP A 33 8.87 -16.65 1.78
N ASN A 34 10.14 -17.03 1.90
CA ASN A 34 11.10 -17.02 0.80
C ASN A 34 10.58 -17.74 -0.44
N SER A 35 9.75 -18.78 -0.26
CA SER A 35 9.18 -19.53 -1.37
C SER A 35 8.12 -18.71 -2.13
N LEU A 36 7.27 -17.96 -1.41
CA LEU A 36 6.25 -17.10 -2.03
C LEU A 36 6.87 -15.90 -2.75
N LEU A 37 7.90 -15.28 -2.17
CA LEU A 37 8.63 -14.20 -2.83
C LEU A 37 9.31 -14.64 -4.12
N SER A 38 9.88 -15.85 -4.14
CA SER A 38 10.49 -16.44 -5.35
C SER A 38 9.45 -16.67 -6.45
N GLU A 39 8.24 -17.14 -6.09
CA GLU A 39 7.14 -17.31 -7.05
C GLU A 39 6.61 -15.97 -7.59
N VAL A 40 6.52 -14.95 -6.73
CA VAL A 40 6.18 -13.58 -7.15
C VAL A 40 7.22 -13.07 -8.14
N ALA A 41 8.52 -13.23 -7.84
CA ALA A 41 9.61 -12.81 -8.71
C ALA A 41 9.55 -13.48 -10.08
N GLU A 42 9.29 -14.78 -10.11
CA GLU A 42 9.16 -15.52 -11.37
C GLU A 42 7.93 -15.05 -12.18
N SER A 43 6.79 -14.85 -11.52
CA SER A 43 5.59 -14.32 -12.15
C SER A 43 5.80 -12.90 -12.72
N MET A 44 6.66 -12.09 -12.10
CA MET A 44 7.00 -10.74 -12.59
C MET A 44 7.87 -10.77 -13.84
N LYS A 45 8.68 -11.82 -14.02
CA LYS A 45 9.57 -11.97 -15.20
C LYS A 45 8.82 -12.37 -16.45
N THR A 46 7.82 -13.24 -16.33
CA THR A 46 7.16 -13.91 -17.46
C THR A 46 6.12 -13.11 -18.20
N GLY A 47 5.59 -12.01 -17.64
CA GLY A 47 4.41 -11.30 -18.19
C GLY A 47 4.64 -9.88 -18.69
N GLY A 48 5.88 -9.42 -18.88
CA GLY A 48 6.20 -8.07 -19.37
C GLY A 48 5.77 -6.96 -18.39
N LYS A 49 5.45 -5.75 -18.94
CA LYS A 49 5.14 -4.58 -18.11
C LYS A 49 3.88 -4.76 -17.24
N GLN A 50 2.84 -5.37 -17.79
CA GLN A 50 1.60 -5.63 -17.05
C GLN A 50 1.85 -6.56 -15.86
N SER A 51 2.72 -7.55 -16.03
CA SER A 51 3.06 -8.47 -14.96
C SER A 51 3.75 -7.78 -13.78
N ARG A 52 4.58 -6.77 -14.03
CA ARG A 52 5.19 -5.96 -12.96
C ARG A 52 4.19 -5.02 -12.30
N ASP A 53 3.37 -4.34 -13.09
CA ASP A 53 2.39 -3.35 -12.58
C ASP A 53 1.31 -4.01 -11.69
N ARG A 54 1.09 -5.33 -11.82
CA ARG A 54 0.09 -6.04 -11.01
C ARG A 54 0.54 -6.33 -9.59
N PHE A 55 1.82 -6.15 -9.27
CA PHE A 55 2.33 -6.37 -7.91
C PHE A 55 2.55 -5.05 -7.19
N ILE A 56 1.83 -4.89 -6.09
CA ILE A 56 1.94 -3.78 -5.14
C ILE A 56 2.50 -4.35 -3.85
N PHE A 57 3.67 -3.87 -3.43
CA PHE A 57 4.28 -4.25 -2.16
C PHE A 57 3.91 -3.21 -1.12
N VAL A 58 3.24 -3.64 -0.06
CA VAL A 58 2.80 -2.76 1.03
C VAL A 58 3.64 -3.05 2.27
N VAL A 59 4.33 -2.05 2.78
CA VAL A 59 5.05 -2.14 4.07
C VAL A 59 4.18 -1.50 5.13
N ASN A 60 3.55 -2.34 5.96
CA ASN A 60 2.59 -1.93 6.98
C ASN A 60 3.23 -1.87 8.37
N LYS A 61 2.58 -1.21 9.32
CA LYS A 61 3.01 -0.97 10.72
C LYS A 61 4.20 -0.04 10.86
N LEU A 62 4.40 0.85 9.90
CA LEU A 62 5.47 1.86 9.97
C LEU A 62 5.20 2.95 11.03
N ASP A 63 3.97 3.06 11.52
CA ASP A 63 3.60 3.93 12.63
C ASP A 63 4.19 3.49 13.98
N GLU A 64 4.57 2.22 14.12
CA GLU A 64 5.21 1.67 15.32
C GLU A 64 6.68 2.13 15.47
N PHE A 65 7.32 2.57 14.37
CA PHE A 65 8.70 3.04 14.40
C PHE A 65 8.83 4.40 15.10
N LYS A 66 9.85 4.51 15.95
CA LYS A 66 10.21 5.75 16.63
C LYS A 66 11.30 6.48 15.86
N LYS A 67 11.44 7.77 16.12
CA LYS A 67 12.54 8.57 15.58
C LYS A 67 13.88 8.04 16.10
N GLY A 68 14.82 7.69 15.21
CA GLY A 68 16.14 7.15 15.60
C GLY A 68 16.62 6.01 14.69
N GLU A 69 17.29 5.00 15.30
CA GLU A 69 17.94 3.89 14.57
C GLU A 69 16.98 3.03 13.75
N ASP A 70 15.73 2.86 14.22
CA ASP A 70 14.63 2.18 13.50
C ASP A 70 13.75 3.20 12.79
N SER A 71 14.30 3.93 11.83
CA SER A 71 13.53 4.90 11.06
C SER A 71 12.67 4.23 9.99
N VAL A 72 11.57 4.89 9.59
CA VAL A 72 10.73 4.49 8.46
C VAL A 72 11.56 4.24 7.20
N LEU A 73 12.54 5.12 6.92
CA LEU A 73 13.44 4.98 5.76
C LEU A 73 14.32 3.74 5.86
N SER A 74 14.80 3.39 7.06
CA SER A 74 15.58 2.16 7.28
C SER A 74 14.74 0.91 7.00
N ALA A 75 13.50 0.88 7.50
CA ALA A 75 12.57 -0.23 7.25
C ALA A 75 12.25 -0.38 5.75
N LEU A 76 12.01 0.73 5.03
CA LEU A 76 11.77 0.69 3.59
C LEU A 76 12.99 0.20 2.80
N LYS A 77 14.20 0.63 3.16
CA LYS A 77 15.45 0.12 2.56
C LYS A 77 15.63 -1.37 2.83
N LYS A 78 15.33 -1.84 4.05
CA LYS A 78 15.38 -3.26 4.40
C LYS A 78 14.39 -4.07 3.56
N ALA A 79 13.14 -3.61 3.43
CA ALA A 79 12.14 -4.24 2.58
C ALA A 79 12.59 -4.30 1.12
N GLN A 80 13.13 -3.21 0.57
CA GLN A 80 13.69 -3.17 -0.78
C GLN A 80 14.82 -4.17 -0.97
N THR A 81 15.71 -4.29 0.01
CA THR A 81 16.83 -5.25 -0.04
C THR A 81 16.33 -6.70 -0.04
N ILE A 82 15.34 -7.02 0.81
CA ILE A 82 14.72 -8.35 0.84
C ILE A 82 14.12 -8.69 -0.52
N LEU A 83 13.31 -7.81 -1.09
CA LEU A 83 12.69 -8.01 -2.40
C LEU A 83 13.74 -8.17 -3.51
N LYS A 84 14.79 -7.36 -3.51
CA LYS A 84 15.90 -7.48 -4.46
C LYS A 84 16.65 -8.81 -4.34
N ASN A 85 16.89 -9.29 -3.14
CA ASN A 85 17.56 -10.58 -2.89
C ASN A 85 16.75 -11.77 -3.46
N HIS A 86 15.42 -11.61 -3.59
CA HIS A 86 14.53 -12.55 -4.25
C HIS A 86 14.38 -12.32 -5.77
N GLY A 87 15.15 -11.39 -6.35
CA GLY A 87 15.12 -11.09 -7.78
C GLY A 87 13.99 -10.15 -8.21
N ILE A 88 13.35 -9.44 -7.27
CA ILE A 88 12.33 -8.44 -7.56
C ILE A 88 13.03 -7.08 -7.71
N GLU A 89 13.31 -6.71 -8.96
CA GLU A 89 13.97 -5.46 -9.29
C GLU A 89 12.95 -4.30 -9.35
N ASN A 90 13.30 -3.15 -8.74
CA ASN A 90 12.49 -1.93 -8.73
C ASN A 90 11.03 -2.15 -8.30
N PRO A 91 10.79 -2.74 -7.10
CA PRO A 91 9.44 -2.99 -6.62
C PRO A 91 8.66 -1.68 -6.33
N ASN A 92 7.36 -1.68 -6.59
CA ASN A 92 6.46 -0.60 -6.19
C ASN A 92 6.13 -0.75 -4.71
N ILE A 93 6.92 -0.13 -3.83
CA ILE A 93 6.76 -0.23 -2.36
C ILE A 93 5.95 0.94 -1.85
N TYR A 94 4.85 0.64 -1.16
CA TYR A 94 3.95 1.61 -0.53
C TYR A 94 4.07 1.51 0.99
N PRO A 95 4.59 2.54 1.65
CA PRO A 95 4.57 2.64 3.10
C PRO A 95 3.17 2.96 3.60
N VAL A 96 2.73 2.26 4.66
CA VAL A 96 1.39 2.49 5.23
C VAL A 96 1.33 2.26 6.74
N SER A 97 0.30 2.85 7.36
CA SER A 97 -0.29 2.43 8.62
C SER A 97 -1.76 2.09 8.39
N ALA A 98 -2.05 0.81 8.22
CA ALA A 98 -3.42 0.34 8.01
C ALA A 98 -4.29 0.54 9.26
N LEU A 99 -3.71 0.41 10.46
CA LEU A 99 -4.42 0.64 11.71
C LEU A 99 -4.89 2.09 11.83
N THR A 100 -4.02 3.06 11.55
CA THR A 100 -4.40 4.49 11.56
C THR A 100 -5.54 4.77 10.57
N ALA A 101 -5.49 4.19 9.37
CA ALA A 101 -6.59 4.38 8.41
C ALA A 101 -7.89 3.74 8.89
N LEU A 102 -7.82 2.55 9.50
CA LEU A 102 -8.98 1.85 10.03
C LEU A 102 -9.65 2.66 11.12
N GLU A 103 -8.90 3.05 12.15
CA GLU A 103 -9.42 3.82 13.29
C GLU A 103 -10.05 5.14 12.85
N ILE A 104 -9.38 5.92 11.97
CA ILE A 104 -9.94 7.17 11.45
C ILE A 104 -11.24 6.91 10.68
N ARG A 105 -11.30 5.88 9.84
CA ARG A 105 -12.49 5.56 9.05
C ARG A 105 -13.63 5.04 9.90
N THR A 106 -13.33 4.24 10.92
CA THR A 106 -14.34 3.80 11.91
C THR A 106 -14.95 5.00 12.61
N LEU A 107 -14.10 5.91 13.10
CA LEU A 107 -14.56 7.15 13.75
C LEU A 107 -15.37 8.08 12.83
N LEU A 108 -15.10 8.08 11.52
CA LEU A 108 -15.90 8.85 10.56
C LEU A 108 -17.22 8.17 10.21
N ALA A 109 -17.32 6.86 10.32
CA ALA A 109 -18.50 6.08 10.01
C ALA A 109 -19.45 5.90 11.20
N ASP A 110 -18.93 5.98 12.43
CA ASP A 110 -19.69 5.80 13.66
C ASP A 110 -19.63 7.07 14.53
N PRO A 111 -20.66 7.91 14.51
CA PRO A 111 -20.75 9.11 15.35
C PRO A 111 -20.83 8.82 16.86
N ASP A 112 -21.25 7.61 17.22
CA ASP A 112 -21.45 7.16 18.61
C ASP A 112 -20.29 6.25 19.10
N ALA A 113 -19.12 6.35 18.45
CA ALA A 113 -17.93 5.59 18.82
C ALA A 113 -17.56 5.78 20.30
N ASP A 114 -17.04 4.72 20.92
CA ASP A 114 -16.58 4.72 22.32
C ASP A 114 -15.50 5.79 22.55
N GLU A 115 -15.48 6.38 23.76
CA GLU A 115 -14.54 7.46 24.11
C GLU A 115 -13.07 7.01 23.98
N ASP A 116 -12.76 5.78 24.34
CA ASP A 116 -11.41 5.21 24.23
C ASP A 116 -10.98 5.09 22.77
N ASP A 117 -11.86 4.61 21.89
CA ASP A 117 -11.62 4.51 20.45
C ASP A 117 -11.41 5.90 19.81
N VAL A 118 -12.18 6.89 20.28
CA VAL A 118 -12.02 8.30 19.84
C VAL A 118 -10.65 8.84 20.27
N GLU A 119 -10.24 8.62 21.53
CA GLU A 119 -8.97 9.10 22.05
C GLU A 119 -7.78 8.49 21.30
N ASP A 120 -7.80 7.17 21.08
CA ASP A 120 -6.75 6.44 20.33
C ASP A 120 -6.63 6.97 18.89
N ALA A 121 -7.74 7.06 18.17
CA ALA A 121 -7.76 7.59 16.81
C ALA A 121 -7.26 9.04 16.75
N MET A 122 -7.68 9.91 17.67
CA MET A 122 -7.26 11.32 17.71
C MET A 122 -5.79 11.47 18.11
N SER A 123 -5.27 10.59 18.95
CA SER A 123 -3.84 10.52 19.27
C SER A 123 -3.01 10.22 18.01
N ARG A 124 -3.46 9.25 17.19
CA ARG A 124 -2.83 8.94 15.89
C ARG A 124 -2.94 10.09 14.90
N VAL A 125 -4.12 10.72 14.78
CA VAL A 125 -4.32 11.91 13.94
C VAL A 125 -3.29 12.99 14.29
N LYS A 126 -3.14 13.31 15.57
CA LYS A 126 -2.16 14.30 16.04
C LYS A 126 -0.73 13.89 15.71
N LYS A 127 -0.39 12.59 15.86
CA LYS A 127 0.94 12.04 15.57
C LYS A 127 1.29 12.17 14.08
N PHE A 128 0.37 11.75 13.20
CA PHE A 128 0.59 11.78 11.75
C PHE A 128 0.70 13.22 11.22
N ASN A 129 -0.14 14.14 11.67
CA ASN A 129 -0.10 15.53 11.22
C ASN A 129 1.12 16.32 11.72
N LYS A 130 1.82 15.84 12.79
CA LYS A 130 2.99 16.51 13.36
C LYS A 130 4.33 15.95 12.92
N GLN A 131 4.40 14.69 12.53
CA GLN A 131 5.64 13.97 12.29
C GLN A 131 5.85 13.73 10.81
N GLU A 132 6.66 14.56 10.16
CA GLU A 132 6.94 14.48 8.72
C GLU A 132 7.46 13.11 8.27
N GLU A 133 8.19 12.39 9.15
CA GLU A 133 8.63 11.02 8.87
C GLU A 133 7.48 10.01 8.74
N LYS A 134 6.25 10.41 9.11
CA LYS A 134 5.02 9.62 8.95
C LYS A 134 4.14 10.08 7.78
N HIS A 135 4.63 11.01 6.97
CA HIS A 135 3.97 11.42 5.74
C HIS A 135 4.28 10.40 4.63
N PHE A 136 3.64 9.23 4.71
CA PHE A 136 3.93 8.07 3.86
C PHE A 136 3.58 8.28 2.39
N GLU A 137 2.64 9.16 2.08
CA GLU A 137 2.29 9.54 0.71
C GLU A 137 3.47 10.14 -0.05
N THR A 138 4.40 10.82 0.65
CA THR A 138 5.58 11.44 0.03
C THR A 138 6.57 10.40 -0.49
N MET A 139 6.58 9.22 0.12
CA MET A 139 7.49 8.11 -0.20
C MET A 139 6.86 7.06 -1.13
N ALA A 140 5.56 7.18 -1.41
CA ALA A 140 4.85 6.25 -2.29
C ALA A 140 5.27 6.44 -3.76
N PRO A 141 5.44 5.34 -4.55
CA PRO A 141 5.87 5.40 -5.95
C PRO A 141 4.69 5.77 -6.87
N LEU A 142 4.14 6.95 -6.67
CA LEU A 142 3.02 7.47 -7.44
C LEU A 142 3.48 8.06 -8.78
N THR A 143 2.64 7.91 -9.82
CA THR A 143 2.83 8.67 -11.05
C THR A 143 2.57 10.16 -10.81
N PRO A 144 3.17 11.09 -11.61
CA PRO A 144 2.99 12.52 -11.40
C PRO A 144 1.52 12.93 -11.25
N SER A 145 0.65 12.50 -12.15
CA SER A 145 -0.78 12.85 -12.12
C SER A 145 -1.52 12.33 -10.87
N VAL A 146 -1.12 11.18 -10.33
CA VAL A 146 -1.71 10.65 -9.10
C VAL A 146 -1.16 11.38 -7.87
N ARG A 147 0.12 11.72 -7.91
CA ARG A 147 0.75 12.56 -6.87
C ARG A 147 0.07 13.90 -6.76
N ASP A 148 -0.14 14.59 -7.89
CA ASP A 148 -0.86 15.87 -7.94
C ASP A 148 -2.27 15.75 -7.32
N GLN A 149 -2.99 14.65 -7.59
CA GLN A 149 -4.32 14.41 -7.00
C GLN A 149 -4.27 14.21 -5.48
N ILE A 150 -3.26 13.51 -4.97
CA ILE A 150 -3.07 13.31 -3.53
C ILE A 150 -2.70 14.64 -2.87
N GLU A 151 -1.81 15.42 -3.46
CA GLU A 151 -1.41 16.74 -2.97
C GLU A 151 -2.59 17.73 -2.96
N GLN A 152 -3.43 17.74 -4.00
CA GLN A 152 -4.65 18.55 -4.03
C GLN A 152 -5.63 18.16 -2.90
N LYS A 153 -5.82 16.86 -2.65
CA LYS A 153 -6.66 16.39 -1.52
C LYS A 153 -6.08 16.82 -0.17
N LEU A 154 -4.76 16.72 -0.02
CA LEU A 154 -4.08 17.16 1.19
C LEU A 154 -4.23 18.67 1.40
N ALA A 155 -4.07 19.47 0.36
CA ALA A 155 -4.27 20.91 0.42
C ALA A 155 -5.72 21.27 0.80
N ALA A 156 -6.69 20.59 0.21
CA ALA A 156 -8.11 20.78 0.54
C ALA A 156 -8.43 20.42 2.00
N ALA A 157 -7.86 19.31 2.52
CA ALA A 157 -8.04 18.92 3.91
C ALA A 157 -7.44 19.96 4.87
N LYS A 158 -6.26 20.50 4.56
CA LYS A 158 -5.61 21.58 5.33
C LYS A 158 -6.42 22.87 5.32
N GLU A 159 -6.91 23.29 4.15
CA GLU A 159 -7.77 24.48 4.00
C GLU A 159 -9.07 24.34 4.81
N ALA A 160 -9.69 23.17 4.75
CA ALA A 160 -10.90 22.84 5.52
C ALA A 160 -10.63 22.60 7.02
N LYS A 161 -9.37 22.60 7.47
CA LYS A 161 -8.94 22.20 8.82
C LYS A 161 -9.44 20.80 9.21
N ASP A 162 -9.55 19.91 8.23
CA ASP A 162 -9.93 18.52 8.43
C ASP A 162 -8.70 17.69 8.85
N ALA A 163 -8.41 17.70 10.15
CA ALA A 163 -7.27 17.00 10.72
C ALA A 163 -7.33 15.46 10.49
N LYS A 164 -8.54 14.88 10.45
CA LYS A 164 -8.73 13.44 10.18
C LYS A 164 -8.44 13.11 8.72
N GLY A 165 -8.92 13.92 7.79
CA GLY A 165 -8.64 13.79 6.35
C GLY A 165 -7.16 13.96 6.04
N GLU A 166 -6.48 14.93 6.68
CA GLU A 166 -5.04 15.14 6.56
C GLU A 166 -4.27 13.89 7.02
N ALA A 167 -4.52 13.39 8.24
CA ALA A 167 -3.86 12.21 8.79
C ALA A 167 -4.15 10.93 7.98
N LEU A 168 -5.36 10.80 7.44
CA LEU A 168 -5.73 9.69 6.57
C LEU A 168 -4.88 9.67 5.29
N ILE A 169 -4.56 10.83 4.71
CA ILE A 169 -3.66 10.91 3.55
C ILE A 169 -2.24 10.52 3.97
N HIS A 170 -1.75 11.07 5.08
CA HIS A 170 -0.40 10.79 5.59
C HIS A 170 -0.18 9.31 5.94
N CYS A 171 -1.22 8.56 6.35
CA CYS A 171 -1.08 7.13 6.66
C CYS A 171 -0.76 6.23 5.44
N GLY A 172 -0.75 6.76 4.21
CA GLY A 172 -0.34 6.08 2.99
C GLY A 172 -1.42 5.19 2.34
N ILE A 173 -2.51 4.86 3.01
CA ILE A 173 -3.58 4.02 2.44
C ILE A 173 -4.24 4.64 1.20
N PRO A 174 -4.56 5.94 1.14
CA PRO A 174 -5.07 6.57 -0.09
C PRO A 174 -4.12 6.43 -1.30
N SER A 175 -2.81 6.38 -1.07
CA SER A 175 -1.82 6.14 -2.14
C SER A 175 -1.92 4.72 -2.71
N VAL A 176 -2.10 3.71 -1.86
CA VAL A 176 -2.35 2.32 -2.28
C VAL A 176 -3.66 2.21 -3.05
N GLU A 177 -4.73 2.82 -2.54
CA GLU A 177 -6.04 2.84 -3.21
C GLU A 177 -5.97 3.51 -4.60
N ALA A 178 -5.18 4.57 -4.72
CA ALA A 178 -4.95 5.23 -6.01
C ALA A 178 -4.20 4.31 -6.99
N ALA A 179 -3.20 3.56 -6.52
CA ALA A 179 -2.48 2.59 -7.32
C ALA A 179 -3.38 1.45 -7.79
N ILE A 180 -4.24 0.93 -6.91
CA ILE A 180 -5.24 -0.09 -7.27
C ILE A 180 -6.19 0.44 -8.34
N ARG A 181 -6.76 1.63 -8.16
CA ARG A 181 -7.66 2.26 -9.14
C ARG A 181 -6.98 2.44 -10.49
N MET A 182 -5.73 2.91 -10.49
CA MET A 182 -4.95 3.10 -11.71
C MET A 182 -4.71 1.77 -12.45
N TYR A 183 -4.36 0.69 -11.73
CA TYR A 183 -4.23 -0.64 -12.31
C TYR A 183 -5.54 -1.11 -12.95
N VAL A 184 -6.65 -1.01 -12.23
CA VAL A 184 -7.97 -1.42 -12.72
C VAL A 184 -8.38 -0.61 -13.96
N GLN A 185 -8.17 0.70 -13.96
CA GLN A 185 -8.46 1.55 -15.11
C GLN A 185 -7.63 1.20 -16.34
N LYS A 186 -6.32 0.93 -16.12
CA LYS A 186 -5.38 0.64 -17.21
C LYS A 186 -5.58 -0.73 -17.84
N TYR A 187 -5.85 -1.75 -17.04
CA TYR A 187 -5.84 -3.13 -17.51
C TYR A 187 -7.22 -3.81 -17.57
N ALA A 188 -8.14 -3.52 -16.63
CA ALA A 188 -9.46 -4.14 -16.64
C ALA A 188 -10.35 -3.61 -17.79
N LYS A 189 -10.27 -2.31 -18.09
CA LYS A 189 -10.99 -1.73 -19.24
C LYS A 189 -10.49 -2.28 -20.57
N THR A 190 -9.17 -2.44 -20.72
CA THR A 190 -8.56 -2.98 -21.93
C THR A 190 -8.96 -4.45 -22.17
N ALA A 191 -9.05 -5.25 -21.11
CA ALA A 191 -9.50 -6.64 -21.21
C ALA A 191 -10.97 -6.76 -21.67
N LYS A 192 -11.86 -5.86 -21.20
CA LYS A 192 -13.26 -5.82 -21.67
C LYS A 192 -13.36 -5.47 -23.14
N ILE A 193 -12.61 -4.48 -23.61
CA ILE A 193 -12.62 -4.07 -25.02
C ILE A 193 -12.09 -5.22 -25.89
N LYS A 194 -11.00 -5.88 -25.49
CA LYS A 194 -10.47 -7.01 -26.26
C LYS A 194 -11.47 -8.16 -26.36
N ASN A 195 -12.13 -8.53 -25.27
CA ASN A 195 -13.15 -9.58 -25.30
C ASN A 195 -14.34 -9.23 -26.21
N ILE A 196 -14.71 -7.96 -26.31
CA ILE A 196 -15.77 -7.50 -27.24
C ILE A 196 -15.29 -7.65 -28.68
N VAL A 197 -14.05 -7.23 -29.00
CA VAL A 197 -13.49 -7.31 -30.35
C VAL A 197 -13.28 -8.77 -30.79
N ASP A 198 -12.86 -9.64 -29.88
CA ASP A 198 -12.63 -11.08 -30.17
C ASP A 198 -13.94 -11.87 -30.30
N THR A 199 -15.11 -11.26 -29.97
CA THR A 199 -16.44 -11.88 -30.07
C THR A 199 -17.18 -11.49 -31.37
N PHE A 200 -16.69 -10.53 -32.14
CA PHE A 200 -17.19 -10.11 -33.45
C PHE A 200 -16.25 -10.53 -34.56
#